data_5f19543a895557a54f9ebe4b8c7964ff
#
_entry.id   5f19543a895557a54f9ebe4b8c7964ff
#
_cell.length_a   1.000
_cell.length_b   1.000
_cell.length_c   1.000
_cell.angle_alpha   90.00
_cell.angle_beta   90.00
_cell.angle_gamma   90.00
#
_symmetry.space_group_name_H-M   'P 1'
#
loop_
_entity.id
_entity.type
_entity.pdbx_description
1 polymer ?
#
loop_
_entity_poly.entity_id
_entity_poly.type
_entity_poly.pdbx_seq_one_letter_code
_entity_poly.pdbx_strand_id
1 'polypeptide(L)'
;AIIDTTTNSQTKKNVVIFIMESFSREFLGCMNPTLENGQYEGYTPFLDSLSQHCLIYTNAYANGRKSIDAMPSVLASIPALTMPYVVSQYSGNRINSIASLLKEDGYQTAFFHGAPNGSMGFDGFAKIAGFDSYFGKTEYGNDEHYDGIWGIWDHHFFQRYADEMNSMKEPFCTALFSLSS
;
A
#
# COMPACT_ATOMS: atom_id res chain seq x y z
N ALA A 1 -27.44 9.74 -7.23
CA ALA A 1 -26.63 10.20 -6.10
C ALA A 1 -26.93 11.69 -5.93
N ILE A 2 -27.45 12.08 -4.77
CA ILE A 2 -27.61 13.49 -4.42
C ILE A 2 -26.24 13.94 -3.94
N ILE A 3 -25.59 14.81 -4.71
CA ILE A 3 -24.35 15.46 -4.26
C ILE A 3 -24.82 16.54 -3.27
N ASP A 4 -24.56 16.33 -1.99
CA ASP A 4 -24.74 17.34 -0.97
C ASP A 4 -23.69 18.43 -1.16
N THR A 5 -24.10 19.58 -1.68
CA THR A 5 -23.24 20.74 -1.91
C THR A 5 -23.18 21.69 -0.70
N THR A 6 -23.51 21.22 0.48
CA THR A 6 -23.26 22.02 1.69
C THR A 6 -21.75 22.18 1.85
N THR A 7 -21.29 23.42 1.71
CA THR A 7 -19.91 23.87 1.91
C THR A 7 -19.49 23.82 3.38
N ASN A 8 -19.51 22.64 3.97
CA ASN A 8 -18.74 22.40 5.18
C ASN A 8 -17.27 22.27 4.74
N SER A 9 -16.40 23.07 5.31
CA SER A 9 -14.95 22.88 5.16
C SER A 9 -14.61 21.46 5.61
N GLN A 10 -14.55 20.53 4.67
CA GLN A 10 -14.21 19.14 4.98
C GLN A 10 -12.78 19.16 5.48
N THR A 11 -12.59 18.77 6.73
CA THR A 11 -11.25 18.55 7.26
C THR A 11 -10.60 17.44 6.44
N LYS A 12 -9.49 17.78 5.77
CA LYS A 12 -8.71 16.80 4.98
C LYS A 12 -8.20 15.74 5.93
N LYS A 13 -8.46 14.47 5.63
CA LYS A 13 -8.00 13.32 6.43
C LYS A 13 -6.71 12.79 5.85
N ASN A 14 -5.82 12.28 6.70
CA ASN A 14 -4.67 11.52 6.25
C ASN A 14 -5.12 10.23 5.56
N VAL A 15 -4.36 9.82 4.54
CA VAL A 15 -4.61 8.59 3.77
C VAL A 15 -3.43 7.66 3.96
N VAL A 16 -3.70 6.44 4.41
CA VAL A 16 -2.68 5.40 4.63
C VAL A 16 -3.11 4.15 3.86
N ILE A 17 -2.24 3.69 2.95
CA ILE A 17 -2.50 2.54 2.09
C ILE A 17 -1.50 1.44 2.43
N PHE A 18 -1.99 0.27 2.84
CA PHE A 18 -1.18 -0.93 3.01
C PHE A 18 -1.42 -1.90 1.84
N ILE A 19 -0.36 -2.30 1.16
CA ILE A 19 -0.36 -3.37 0.17
C ILE A 19 0.43 -4.52 0.79
N MET A 20 -0.27 -5.57 1.21
CA MET A 20 0.32 -6.69 1.94
C MET A 20 0.78 -7.77 0.98
N GLU A 21 2.08 -8.11 1.02
CA GLU A 21 2.66 -9.18 0.22
C GLU A 21 2.12 -10.55 0.64
N SER A 22 1.84 -11.42 -0.33
CA SER A 22 1.39 -12.82 -0.11
C SER A 22 0.21 -12.98 0.87
N PHE A 23 -0.57 -11.92 1.07
CA PHE A 23 -1.65 -11.89 2.04
C PHE A 23 -2.98 -12.21 1.34
N SER A 24 -3.52 -13.38 1.63
CA SER A 24 -4.74 -13.84 0.99
C SER A 24 -5.94 -13.85 1.94
N ARG A 25 -7.12 -13.95 1.34
CA ARG A 25 -8.40 -13.94 2.04
C ARG A 25 -8.49 -15.02 3.13
N GLU A 26 -7.87 -16.18 2.91
CA GLU A 26 -7.92 -17.30 3.85
C GLU A 26 -7.30 -16.99 5.21
N PHE A 27 -6.42 -16.01 5.33
CA PHE A 27 -5.85 -15.63 6.62
C PHE A 27 -6.80 -14.87 7.54
N LEU A 28 -7.90 -14.33 6.99
CA LEU A 28 -8.88 -13.51 7.70
C LEU A 28 -10.05 -14.35 8.18
N GLY A 29 -10.26 -14.49 9.50
CA GLY A 29 -11.39 -15.21 10.06
C GLY A 29 -12.73 -14.59 9.64
N CYS A 30 -12.85 -13.27 9.70
CA CYS A 30 -14.04 -12.51 9.33
C CYS A 30 -14.49 -12.71 7.87
N MET A 31 -13.57 -13.09 6.98
CA MET A 31 -13.87 -13.35 5.56
C MET A 31 -14.26 -14.79 5.27
N ASN A 32 -14.16 -15.68 6.25
CA ASN A 32 -14.37 -17.13 6.12
C ASN A 32 -15.34 -17.69 7.17
N PRO A 33 -16.53 -17.12 7.35
CA PRO A 33 -17.41 -17.45 8.47
C PRO A 33 -17.99 -18.89 8.42
N THR A 34 -17.81 -19.60 7.32
CA THR A 34 -18.33 -20.97 7.15
C THR A 34 -17.26 -22.06 7.24
N LEU A 35 -15.97 -21.68 7.27
CA LEU A 35 -14.89 -22.64 7.43
C LEU A 35 -14.93 -23.31 8.81
N GLU A 36 -14.50 -24.56 8.88
CA GLU A 36 -14.46 -25.37 10.10
C GLU A 36 -15.80 -25.36 10.87
N ASN A 37 -16.91 -25.43 10.14
CA ASN A 37 -18.27 -25.35 10.70
C ASN A 37 -18.54 -24.05 11.49
N GLY A 38 -17.91 -22.95 11.10
CA GLY A 38 -18.05 -21.65 11.75
C GLY A 38 -17.10 -21.42 12.92
N GLN A 39 -16.09 -22.27 13.09
CA GLN A 39 -15.10 -22.18 14.16
C GLN A 39 -13.74 -21.65 13.69
N TYR A 40 -13.62 -21.31 12.42
CA TYR A 40 -12.37 -20.79 11.87
C TYR A 40 -12.09 -19.38 12.36
N GLU A 41 -11.00 -19.23 13.14
CA GLU A 41 -10.60 -17.93 13.70
C GLU A 41 -9.61 -17.14 12.82
N GLY A 42 -9.04 -17.80 11.78
CA GLY A 42 -8.00 -17.20 10.95
C GLY A 42 -6.67 -16.99 11.68
N TYR A 43 -5.80 -16.16 11.09
CA TYR A 43 -4.46 -15.89 11.62
C TYR A 43 -4.25 -14.40 11.97
N THR A 44 -5.29 -13.58 11.85
CA THR A 44 -5.19 -12.12 11.94
C THR A 44 -6.18 -11.53 12.94
N PRO A 45 -6.08 -11.86 14.24
CA PRO A 45 -7.08 -11.44 15.24
C PRO A 45 -7.23 -9.92 15.34
N PHE A 46 -6.14 -9.16 15.13
CA PHE A 46 -6.21 -7.70 15.11
C PHE A 46 -7.02 -7.19 13.92
N LEU A 47 -6.78 -7.71 12.70
CA LEU A 47 -7.52 -7.30 11.51
C LEU A 47 -8.98 -7.72 11.58
N ASP A 48 -9.26 -8.90 12.13
CA ASP A 48 -10.61 -9.39 12.37
C ASP A 48 -11.37 -8.48 13.35
N SER A 49 -10.72 -8.05 14.42
CA SER A 49 -11.29 -7.05 15.35
C SER A 49 -11.51 -5.71 14.68
N LEU A 50 -10.52 -5.20 13.94
CA LEU A 50 -10.60 -3.93 13.22
C LEU A 50 -11.74 -3.96 12.19
N SER A 51 -11.95 -5.09 11.53
CA SER A 51 -12.97 -5.28 10.50
C SER A 51 -14.38 -4.96 10.98
N GLN A 52 -14.66 -5.12 12.27
CA GLN A 52 -15.96 -4.79 12.88
C GLN A 52 -16.28 -3.30 12.86
N HIS A 53 -15.27 -2.45 12.62
CA HIS A 53 -15.38 -0.98 12.59
C HIS A 53 -15.08 -0.39 11.21
N CYS A 54 -14.94 -1.24 10.19
CA CYS A 54 -14.51 -0.84 8.85
C CYS A 54 -15.49 -1.27 7.77
N LEU A 55 -15.37 -0.67 6.60
CA LEU A 55 -16.02 -1.16 5.40
C LEU A 55 -15.21 -2.31 4.80
N ILE A 56 -15.83 -3.46 4.61
CA ILE A 56 -15.20 -4.65 4.04
C ILE A 56 -15.78 -4.94 2.66
N TYR A 57 -14.91 -5.19 1.69
CA TYR A 57 -15.29 -5.62 0.36
C TYR A 57 -15.11 -7.13 0.23
N THR A 58 -16.19 -7.87 0.35
CA THR A 58 -16.18 -9.36 0.32
C THR A 58 -15.92 -9.95 -1.07
N ASN A 59 -16.16 -9.17 -2.13
CA ASN A 59 -15.98 -9.55 -3.52
C ASN A 59 -14.87 -8.72 -4.20
N ALA A 60 -13.73 -8.60 -3.54
CA ALA A 60 -12.54 -7.97 -4.10
C ALA A 60 -11.66 -9.03 -4.79
N TYR A 61 -11.09 -8.68 -5.94
CA TYR A 61 -10.24 -9.55 -6.73
C TYR A 61 -8.94 -8.84 -7.08
N ALA A 62 -7.82 -9.56 -6.99
CA ALA A 62 -6.54 -9.05 -7.47
C ALA A 62 -6.56 -8.87 -9.00
N ASN A 63 -6.01 -7.78 -9.47
CA ASN A 63 -5.91 -7.46 -10.90
C ASN A 63 -4.68 -8.10 -11.58
N GLY A 64 -3.88 -8.84 -10.87
CA GLY A 64 -2.69 -9.53 -11.38
C GLY A 64 -2.32 -10.65 -10.45
N ARG A 65 -1.32 -11.45 -10.86
CA ARG A 65 -0.84 -12.62 -10.10
C ARG A 65 0.53 -12.39 -9.48
N LYS A 66 1.11 -11.23 -9.66
CA LYS A 66 2.47 -10.90 -9.19
C LYS A 66 2.44 -9.60 -8.41
N SER A 67 3.29 -9.49 -7.43
CA SER A 67 3.44 -8.30 -6.57
C SER A 67 3.70 -7.03 -7.38
N ILE A 68 4.49 -7.13 -8.43
CA ILE A 68 4.81 -6.02 -9.34
C ILE A 68 3.56 -5.43 -10.06
N ASP A 69 2.47 -6.20 -10.17
CA ASP A 69 1.20 -5.74 -10.76
C ASP A 69 0.35 -4.96 -9.76
N ALA A 70 0.52 -5.22 -8.46
CA ALA A 70 -0.34 -4.67 -7.42
C ALA A 70 -0.18 -3.15 -7.28
N MET A 71 1.06 -2.66 -7.28
CA MET A 71 1.35 -1.26 -7.03
C MET A 71 0.74 -0.32 -8.11
N PRO A 72 0.93 -0.55 -9.43
CA PRO A 72 0.25 0.24 -10.45
C PRO A 72 -1.27 0.12 -10.39
N SER A 73 -1.80 -1.07 -10.08
CA SER A 73 -3.24 -1.30 -10.01
C SER A 73 -3.89 -0.55 -8.84
N VAL A 74 -3.30 -0.61 -7.65
CA VAL A 74 -3.84 0.04 -6.45
C VAL A 74 -3.67 1.55 -6.50
N LEU A 75 -2.49 2.04 -6.90
CA LEU A 75 -2.14 3.45 -6.77
C LEU A 75 -2.51 4.30 -7.99
N ALA A 76 -2.64 3.68 -9.17
CA ALA A 76 -2.90 4.41 -10.42
C ALA A 76 -4.01 3.80 -11.29
N SER A 77 -4.73 2.77 -10.80
CA SER A 77 -5.79 2.07 -11.54
C SER A 77 -5.32 1.49 -12.90
N ILE A 78 -4.02 1.14 -13.00
CA ILE A 78 -3.44 0.56 -14.21
C ILE A 78 -3.59 -0.96 -14.12
N PRO A 79 -4.37 -1.60 -15.03
CA PRO A 79 -4.58 -3.03 -14.97
C PRO A 79 -3.33 -3.82 -15.36
N ALA A 80 -3.18 -5.00 -14.74
CA ALA A 80 -2.20 -5.98 -15.20
C ALA A 80 -2.67 -6.56 -16.54
N LEU A 81 -1.81 -6.51 -17.54
CA LEU A 81 -2.02 -7.10 -18.87
C LEU A 81 -1.06 -8.28 -19.05
N THR A 82 -0.55 -8.48 -20.25
CA THR A 82 0.40 -9.56 -20.56
C THR A 82 1.78 -9.34 -19.92
N MET A 83 2.14 -8.10 -19.68
CA MET A 83 3.41 -7.68 -19.10
C MET A 83 3.14 -6.68 -17.96
N PRO A 84 3.84 -6.78 -16.81
CA PRO A 84 3.74 -5.79 -15.75
C PRO A 84 4.05 -4.38 -16.25
N TYR A 85 3.23 -3.41 -15.88
CA TYR A 85 3.38 -2.02 -16.32
C TYR A 85 4.78 -1.48 -16.04
N VAL A 86 5.33 -1.73 -14.85
CA VAL A 86 6.61 -1.19 -14.39
C VAL A 86 7.80 -1.56 -15.27
N VAL A 87 7.75 -2.74 -15.92
CA VAL A 87 8.80 -3.22 -16.84
C VAL A 87 8.39 -3.13 -18.31
N SER A 88 7.25 -2.52 -18.61
CA SER A 88 6.77 -2.34 -19.97
C SER A 88 7.39 -1.10 -20.63
N GLN A 89 7.26 -0.99 -21.96
CA GLN A 89 7.65 0.21 -22.70
C GLN A 89 6.86 1.47 -22.29
N TYR A 90 5.77 1.32 -21.55
CA TYR A 90 4.92 2.40 -21.08
C TYR A 90 5.30 2.92 -19.70
N SER A 91 6.25 2.27 -19.02
CA SER A 91 6.64 2.57 -17.64
C SER A 91 7.16 4.01 -17.42
N GLY A 92 7.60 4.67 -18.48
CA GLY A 92 8.02 6.08 -18.46
C GLY A 92 6.92 7.10 -18.78
N ASN A 93 5.70 6.65 -19.07
CA ASN A 93 4.61 7.56 -19.39
C ASN A 93 4.12 8.31 -18.16
N ARG A 94 3.69 9.57 -18.38
CA ARG A 94 2.98 10.32 -17.33
C ARG A 94 1.68 9.61 -16.99
N ILE A 95 1.43 9.41 -15.71
CA ILE A 95 0.22 8.78 -15.17
C ILE A 95 -0.41 9.67 -14.10
N ASN A 96 -1.71 9.51 -13.91
CA ASN A 96 -2.39 10.01 -12.73
C ASN A 96 -2.45 8.88 -11.69
N SER A 97 -2.13 9.22 -10.46
CA SER A 97 -2.19 8.32 -9.32
C SER A 97 -2.91 8.98 -8.17
N ILE A 98 -3.24 8.22 -7.14
CA ILE A 98 -3.77 8.79 -5.90
C ILE A 98 -2.80 9.81 -5.29
N ALA A 99 -1.48 9.55 -5.37
CA ALA A 99 -0.48 10.46 -4.85
C ALA A 99 -0.45 11.79 -5.64
N SER A 100 -0.41 11.74 -6.98
CA SER A 100 -0.41 12.95 -7.80
C SER A 100 -1.66 13.79 -7.61
N LEU A 101 -2.85 13.15 -7.51
CA LEU A 101 -4.12 13.85 -7.32
C LEU A 101 -4.21 14.50 -5.93
N LEU A 102 -3.84 13.79 -4.87
CA LEU A 102 -3.86 14.35 -3.52
C LEU A 102 -2.80 15.42 -3.31
N LYS A 103 -1.67 15.33 -4.00
CA LYS A 103 -0.63 16.37 -3.98
C LYS A 103 -1.15 17.71 -4.53
N GLU A 104 -1.98 17.70 -5.58
CA GLU A 104 -2.66 18.90 -6.09
C GLU A 104 -3.55 19.54 -5.02
N ASP A 105 -4.07 18.73 -4.09
CA ASP A 105 -4.84 19.16 -2.93
C ASP A 105 -3.98 19.54 -1.70
N GLY A 106 -2.66 19.56 -1.84
CA GLY A 106 -1.72 19.97 -0.79
C GLY A 106 -1.32 18.89 0.20
N TYR A 107 -1.52 17.61 -0.13
CA TYR A 107 -1.01 16.49 0.68
C TYR A 107 0.49 16.33 0.50
N GLN A 108 1.18 16.02 1.60
CA GLN A 108 2.51 15.45 1.54
C GLN A 108 2.41 13.94 1.22
N THR A 109 3.25 13.43 0.33
CA THR A 109 3.11 12.04 -0.15
C THR A 109 4.40 11.26 -0.01
N ALA A 110 4.32 10.00 0.47
CA ALA A 110 5.48 9.13 0.61
C ALA A 110 5.14 7.66 0.33
N PHE A 111 6.08 6.96 -0.30
CA PHE A 111 5.99 5.52 -0.58
C PHE A 111 7.06 4.76 0.19
N PHE A 112 6.69 3.60 0.76
CA PHE A 112 7.53 2.79 1.63
C PHE A 112 7.60 1.34 1.14
N HIS A 113 8.82 0.80 1.02
CA HIS A 113 9.05 -0.60 0.67
C HIS A 113 10.44 -1.03 1.14
N GLY A 114 10.53 -1.93 2.10
CA GLY A 114 11.77 -2.31 2.80
C GLY A 114 12.84 -3.02 1.97
N ALA A 115 12.60 -3.26 0.68
CA ALA A 115 13.58 -3.85 -0.23
C ALA A 115 14.72 -2.87 -0.60
N PRO A 116 15.85 -3.40 -1.14
CA PRO A 116 16.86 -2.54 -1.76
C PRO A 116 16.25 -1.63 -2.82
N ASN A 117 16.67 -0.36 -2.84
CA ASN A 117 16.17 0.62 -3.80
C ASN A 117 16.42 0.12 -5.24
N GLY A 118 15.44 0.30 -6.12
CA GLY A 118 15.44 -0.27 -7.47
C GLY A 118 14.78 -1.64 -7.59
N SER A 119 14.49 -2.34 -6.48
CA SER A 119 13.79 -3.63 -6.51
C SER A 119 12.45 -3.49 -7.23
N MET A 120 12.21 -4.37 -8.20
CA MET A 120 11.01 -4.39 -9.05
C MET A 120 10.67 -3.04 -9.71
N GLY A 121 11.57 -2.05 -9.71
CA GLY A 121 11.35 -0.70 -10.25
C GLY A 121 10.35 0.14 -9.46
N PHE A 122 10.11 -0.17 -8.19
CA PHE A 122 9.11 0.50 -7.37
C PHE A 122 9.47 1.95 -7.06
N ASP A 123 10.74 2.26 -6.85
CA ASP A 123 11.24 3.62 -6.68
C ASP A 123 10.99 4.49 -7.92
N GLY A 124 11.29 3.96 -9.10
CA GLY A 124 11.00 4.61 -10.37
C GLY A 124 9.50 4.86 -10.58
N PHE A 125 8.67 3.85 -10.30
CA PHE A 125 7.22 3.99 -10.40
C PHE A 125 6.68 5.00 -9.36
N ALA A 126 7.11 4.96 -8.12
CA ALA A 126 6.67 5.89 -7.08
C ALA A 126 6.95 7.35 -7.50
N LYS A 127 8.11 7.61 -8.10
CA LYS A 127 8.45 8.92 -8.63
C LYS A 127 7.51 9.36 -9.77
N ILE A 128 7.22 8.48 -10.73
CA ILE A 128 6.30 8.77 -11.85
C ILE A 128 4.88 8.93 -11.36
N ALA A 129 4.47 8.15 -10.35
CA ALA A 129 3.18 8.26 -9.68
C ALA A 129 3.03 9.55 -8.85
N GLY A 130 4.10 10.32 -8.66
CA GLY A 130 4.05 11.64 -8.03
C GLY A 130 4.28 11.66 -6.52
N PHE A 131 4.72 10.55 -5.92
CA PHE A 131 5.15 10.57 -4.53
C PHE A 131 6.34 11.52 -4.33
N ASP A 132 6.32 12.31 -3.25
CA ASP A 132 7.38 13.25 -2.91
C ASP A 132 8.64 12.54 -2.41
N SER A 133 8.44 11.43 -1.69
CA SER A 133 9.52 10.67 -1.06
C SER A 133 9.32 9.16 -1.26
N TYR A 134 10.44 8.46 -1.37
CA TYR A 134 10.52 7.00 -1.36
C TYR A 134 11.42 6.55 -0.22
N PHE A 135 10.95 5.62 0.59
CA PHE A 135 11.69 5.04 1.69
C PHE A 135 11.90 3.54 1.44
N GLY A 136 13.12 3.18 1.08
CA GLY A 136 13.56 1.80 0.90
C GLY A 136 14.57 1.38 1.96
N LYS A 137 15.32 0.31 1.66
CA LYS A 137 16.41 -0.18 2.50
C LYS A 137 17.48 0.91 2.74
N THR A 138 17.76 1.72 1.70
CA THR A 138 18.77 2.79 1.79
C THR A 138 18.39 3.84 2.83
N GLU A 139 17.15 4.30 2.81
CA GLU A 139 16.63 5.31 3.74
C GLU A 139 16.40 4.73 5.14
N TYR A 140 16.22 3.40 5.26
CA TYR A 140 16.17 2.71 6.54
C TYR A 140 17.50 2.78 7.28
N GLY A 141 18.62 2.51 6.58
CA GLY A 141 19.97 2.80 7.05
C GLY A 141 20.53 1.85 8.13
N ASN A 142 19.86 0.72 8.41
CA ASN A 142 20.37 -0.28 9.35
C ASN A 142 20.29 -1.69 8.73
N ASP A 143 21.45 -2.24 8.40
CA ASP A 143 21.57 -3.57 7.79
C ASP A 143 21.41 -4.73 8.79
N GLU A 144 21.42 -4.48 10.09
CA GLU A 144 21.20 -5.54 11.09
C GLU A 144 19.77 -6.14 10.99
N HIS A 145 18.83 -5.36 10.45
CA HIS A 145 17.45 -5.80 10.24
C HIS A 145 17.18 -6.33 8.84
N TYR A 146 18.23 -6.52 8.03
CA TYR A 146 18.14 -7.08 6.69
C TYR A 146 18.06 -8.61 6.76
N ASP A 147 17.11 -9.21 6.06
CA ASP A 147 16.87 -10.65 6.05
C ASP A 147 17.92 -11.46 5.26
N GLY A 148 18.82 -10.75 4.56
CA GLY A 148 19.88 -11.32 3.75
C GLY A 148 19.51 -11.62 2.30
N ILE A 149 18.23 -11.45 1.91
CA ILE A 149 17.72 -11.82 0.58
C ILE A 149 16.85 -10.71 -0.01
N TRP A 150 15.74 -10.38 0.65
CA TRP A 150 14.70 -9.52 0.08
C TRP A 150 14.75 -8.08 0.60
N GLY A 151 14.93 -7.89 1.92
CA GLY A 151 14.96 -6.56 2.49
C GLY A 151 14.91 -6.52 4.01
N ILE A 152 14.46 -5.40 4.53
CA ILE A 152 14.29 -5.19 5.97
C ILE A 152 13.06 -5.96 6.43
N TRP A 153 13.17 -6.73 7.52
CA TRP A 153 12.06 -7.43 8.12
C TRP A 153 10.89 -6.48 8.39
N ASP A 154 9.68 -6.84 7.98
CA ASP A 154 8.49 -5.97 8.03
C ASP A 154 8.20 -5.44 9.44
N HIS A 155 8.38 -6.24 10.50
CA HIS A 155 8.12 -5.78 11.87
C HIS A 155 9.04 -4.62 12.29
N HIS A 156 10.26 -4.55 11.79
CA HIS A 156 11.17 -3.41 11.98
C HIS A 156 10.82 -2.25 11.04
N PHE A 157 10.54 -2.57 9.78
CA PHE A 157 10.24 -1.56 8.77
C PHE A 157 8.93 -0.82 9.08
N PHE A 158 7.92 -1.50 9.62
CA PHE A 158 6.65 -0.89 10.02
C PHE A 158 6.81 0.08 11.20
N GLN A 159 7.73 -0.18 12.14
CA GLN A 159 8.04 0.80 13.20
C GLN A 159 8.64 2.07 12.59
N ARG A 160 9.59 1.94 11.68
CA ARG A 160 10.15 3.08 10.95
C ARG A 160 9.08 3.84 10.16
N TYR A 161 8.18 3.11 9.52
CA TYR A 161 7.05 3.71 8.80
C TYR A 161 6.15 4.53 9.74
N ALA A 162 5.83 4.02 10.92
CA ALA A 162 5.04 4.74 11.90
C ALA A 162 5.75 6.02 12.38
N ASP A 163 7.07 5.96 12.62
CA ASP A 163 7.88 7.11 13.03
C ASP A 163 7.90 8.19 11.94
N GLU A 164 8.08 7.79 10.69
CA GLU A 164 8.04 8.73 9.56
C GLU A 164 6.66 9.40 9.41
N MET A 165 5.56 8.62 9.48
CA MET A 165 4.21 9.19 9.44
C MET A 165 3.96 10.20 10.57
N ASN A 166 4.46 9.92 11.78
CA ASN A 166 4.34 10.84 12.91
C ASN A 166 5.09 12.17 12.70
N SER A 167 6.09 12.19 11.83
CA SER A 167 6.87 13.38 11.49
C SER A 167 6.31 14.15 10.28
N MET A 168 5.38 13.54 9.52
CA MET A 168 4.83 14.16 8.32
C MET A 168 3.89 15.31 8.64
N LYS A 169 3.90 16.31 7.76
CA LYS A 169 2.93 17.40 7.81
C LYS A 169 1.57 16.93 7.29
N GLU A 170 0.53 17.19 8.05
CA GLU A 170 -0.86 16.92 7.63
C GLU A 170 -1.40 17.98 6.65
N PRO A 171 -2.24 17.59 5.70
CA PRO A 171 -2.65 16.22 5.40
C PRO A 171 -1.56 15.46 4.63
N PHE A 172 -1.46 14.16 4.87
CA PHE A 172 -0.54 13.31 4.13
C PHE A 172 -1.22 12.10 3.48
N CYS A 173 -0.58 11.57 2.44
CA CYS A 173 -0.94 10.29 1.83
C CYS A 173 0.31 9.41 1.75
N THR A 174 0.25 8.27 2.39
CA THR A 174 1.33 7.29 2.36
C THR A 174 0.86 5.96 1.80
N ALA A 175 1.76 5.25 1.14
CA ALA A 175 1.56 3.87 0.73
C ALA A 175 2.74 3.03 1.19
N LEU A 176 2.46 1.88 1.78
CA LEU A 176 3.45 0.89 2.16
C LEU A 176 3.17 -0.42 1.44
N PHE A 177 4.20 -0.98 0.81
CA PHE A 177 4.19 -2.33 0.28
C PHE A 177 5.05 -3.22 1.19
N SER A 178 4.43 -4.23 1.82
CA SER A 178 5.14 -5.15 2.71
C SER A 178 6.06 -6.09 1.92
N LEU A 179 6.96 -6.76 2.59
CA LEU A 179 8.00 -7.59 1.96
C LEU A 179 8.01 -9.02 2.44
N SER A 180 7.79 -9.23 3.74
CA SER A 180 7.79 -10.57 4.35
C SER A 180 6.53 -11.33 3.97
N SER A 181 6.67 -12.62 3.68
CA SER A 181 5.57 -13.53 3.36
C SER A 181 5.59 -14.72 4.32
#